data_af3a1c0a0ca7993933b9b36c26ed5b74
#
_entry.id   af3a1c0a0ca7993933b9b36c26ed5b74
#
_cell.length_a   1.000
_cell.length_b   1.000
_cell.length_c   1.000
_cell.angle_alpha   90.00
_cell.angle_beta   90.00
_cell.angle_gamma   90.00
#
_symmetry.space_group_name_H-M   'P 1'
#
loop_
_entity.id
_entity.type
_entity.pdbx_description
1 polymer ?
#
loop_
_entity_poly.entity_id
_entity_poly.type
_entity_poly.pdbx_seq_one_letter_code
_entity_poly.pdbx_strand_id
1 'polypeptide(L)'
;EGRAVLPANINHPEAEPMIIGRNFLVKINTNIGNSATTSSIDEEVEKALWSCKWGGDTLMDLSTGENIHETREWIIRNCPVPVGTVPIYQALEKVNGVVEDLTWEIYRDTLIEQCEQGVDYFTIHAGIRRHNVHLADKRLCGIVSRGGSIMSKWCLAHDQESFLYEHFDDICD
;
A
#
# COMPACT_ATOMS: atom_id res chain seq x y z
N GLU A 1 13.95 -1.48 -20.91
CA GLU A 1 13.28 -0.41 -21.69
C GLU A 1 12.04 0.17 -20.95
N GLY A 2 11.69 -0.32 -19.77
CA GLY A 2 10.57 0.18 -18.95
C GLY A 2 9.18 0.00 -19.56
N ARG A 3 8.99 -1.00 -20.43
CA ARG A 3 7.71 -1.23 -21.14
C ARG A 3 6.79 -2.21 -20.46
N ALA A 4 7.32 -3.04 -19.58
CA ALA A 4 6.59 -4.03 -18.82
C ALA A 4 7.29 -4.30 -17.49
N VAL A 5 6.50 -4.70 -16.51
CA VAL A 5 6.98 -5.11 -15.19
C VAL A 5 6.42 -6.49 -14.86
N LEU A 6 7.17 -7.24 -14.07
CA LEU A 6 6.73 -8.50 -13.46
C LEU A 6 6.80 -8.29 -11.96
N PRO A 7 5.67 -7.93 -11.33
CA PRO A 7 5.65 -7.79 -9.87
C PRO A 7 5.83 -9.17 -9.25
N ALA A 8 6.88 -9.32 -8.46
CA ALA A 8 7.17 -10.57 -7.78
C ALA A 8 8.15 -10.32 -6.64
N ASN A 9 7.90 -10.94 -5.49
CA ASN A 9 8.79 -10.97 -4.37
C ASN A 9 9.31 -12.39 -4.16
N ILE A 10 10.60 -12.54 -3.91
CA ILE A 10 11.23 -13.84 -3.66
C ILE A 10 10.62 -14.56 -2.43
N ASN A 11 10.07 -13.81 -1.49
CA ASN A 11 9.42 -14.30 -0.28
C ASN A 11 7.91 -14.57 -0.47
N HIS A 12 7.41 -14.49 -1.72
CA HIS A 12 6.05 -14.87 -2.11
C HIS A 12 6.09 -15.99 -3.16
N PRO A 13 6.56 -17.18 -2.81
CA PRO A 13 6.70 -18.29 -3.76
C PRO A 13 5.37 -18.86 -4.25
N GLU A 14 4.25 -18.54 -3.60
CA GLU A 14 2.90 -18.96 -3.99
C GLU A 14 2.37 -18.18 -5.20
N ALA A 15 2.94 -17.00 -5.51
CA ALA A 15 2.49 -16.18 -6.61
C ALA A 15 2.86 -16.79 -7.98
N GLU A 16 1.89 -16.85 -8.88
CA GLU A 16 2.13 -17.20 -10.29
C GLU A 16 2.69 -15.98 -11.04
N PRO A 17 3.75 -16.15 -11.86
CA PRO A 17 4.32 -15.06 -12.62
C PRO A 17 3.30 -14.41 -13.57
N MET A 18 3.21 -13.08 -13.54
CA MET A 18 2.28 -12.30 -14.35
C MET A 18 2.96 -11.01 -14.82
N ILE A 19 2.67 -10.57 -16.05
CA ILE A 19 3.27 -9.38 -16.65
C ILE A 19 2.24 -8.27 -16.76
N ILE A 20 2.61 -7.08 -16.28
CA ILE A 20 1.87 -5.84 -16.49
C ILE A 20 2.61 -5.00 -17.51
N GLY A 21 1.92 -4.57 -18.56
CA GLY A 21 2.55 -3.73 -19.57
C GLY A 21 1.62 -3.38 -20.73
N ARG A 22 1.99 -2.36 -21.47
CA ARG A 22 1.15 -1.76 -22.53
C ARG A 22 0.71 -2.75 -23.60
N ASN A 23 1.52 -3.75 -23.89
CA ASN A 23 1.24 -4.74 -24.94
C ASN A 23 0.62 -6.04 -24.43
N PHE A 24 0.22 -6.08 -23.16
CA PHE A 24 -0.39 -7.23 -22.53
C PHE A 24 -1.85 -6.94 -22.18
N LEU A 25 -2.59 -7.97 -21.82
CA LEU A 25 -3.98 -7.82 -21.37
C LEU A 25 -4.06 -6.89 -20.17
N VAL A 26 -5.12 -6.10 -20.11
CA VAL A 26 -5.43 -5.26 -18.94
C VAL A 26 -5.57 -6.16 -17.72
N LYS A 27 -5.00 -5.73 -16.61
CA LYS A 27 -5.07 -6.44 -15.33
C LYS A 27 -6.14 -5.83 -14.43
N ILE A 28 -6.83 -6.70 -13.72
CA ILE A 28 -7.83 -6.32 -12.70
C ILE A 28 -7.17 -6.39 -11.34
N ASN A 29 -7.03 -5.21 -10.72
CA ASN A 29 -6.63 -5.13 -9.33
C ASN A 29 -7.86 -5.19 -8.42
N THR A 30 -7.85 -6.09 -7.44
CA THR A 30 -8.90 -6.23 -6.43
C THR A 30 -8.41 -5.69 -5.09
N ASN A 31 -9.32 -5.14 -4.31
CA ASN A 31 -9.00 -4.57 -2.99
C ASN A 31 -9.71 -5.35 -1.90
N ILE A 32 -8.96 -5.69 -0.86
CA ILE A 32 -9.46 -6.24 0.40
C ILE A 32 -8.82 -5.48 1.57
N GLY A 33 -9.14 -5.83 2.77
CA GLY A 33 -8.51 -5.26 3.96
C GLY A 33 -9.48 -5.21 5.14
N ASN A 34 -8.96 -5.52 6.32
CA ASN A 34 -9.70 -5.37 7.56
C ASN A 34 -9.70 -3.91 8.03
N SER A 35 -10.63 -3.60 8.94
CA SER A 35 -10.66 -2.34 9.67
C SER A 35 -10.84 -2.61 11.18
N ALA A 36 -10.69 -1.58 12.00
CA ALA A 36 -10.86 -1.71 13.45
C ALA A 36 -12.24 -2.25 13.89
N THR A 37 -13.22 -2.24 13.00
CA THR A 37 -14.62 -2.60 13.30
C THR A 37 -15.14 -3.81 12.53
N THR A 38 -14.41 -4.29 11.52
CA THR A 38 -14.93 -5.34 10.63
C THR A 38 -13.82 -6.21 10.10
N SER A 39 -14.15 -7.49 9.96
CA SER A 39 -13.39 -8.54 9.28
C SER A 39 -12.27 -9.15 10.12
N SER A 40 -12.33 -10.47 10.20
CA SER A 40 -11.28 -11.31 10.78
C SER A 40 -10.23 -11.68 9.73
N ILE A 41 -9.13 -12.28 10.16
CA ILE A 41 -8.09 -12.81 9.26
C ILE A 41 -8.69 -13.83 8.29
N ASP A 42 -9.51 -14.76 8.78
CA ASP A 42 -10.14 -15.80 7.95
C ASP A 42 -11.04 -15.18 6.86
N GLU A 43 -11.80 -14.15 7.21
CA GLU A 43 -12.64 -13.43 6.25
C GLU A 43 -11.81 -12.69 5.18
N GLU A 44 -10.65 -12.13 5.54
CA GLU A 44 -9.74 -11.50 4.58
C GLU A 44 -9.13 -12.53 3.62
N VAL A 45 -8.73 -13.70 4.13
CA VAL A 45 -8.24 -14.82 3.29
C VAL A 45 -9.35 -15.32 2.36
N GLU A 46 -10.58 -15.46 2.85
CA GLU A 46 -11.71 -15.85 2.01
C GLU A 46 -11.96 -14.82 0.90
N LYS A 47 -11.93 -13.52 1.21
CA LYS A 47 -12.06 -12.45 0.20
C LYS A 47 -10.93 -12.48 -0.82
N ALA A 48 -9.70 -12.77 -0.41
CA ALA A 48 -8.57 -12.92 -1.33
C ALA A 48 -8.81 -14.08 -2.32
N LEU A 49 -9.21 -15.25 -1.83
CA LEU A 49 -9.54 -16.42 -2.66
C LEU A 49 -10.71 -16.14 -3.61
N TRP A 50 -11.75 -15.44 -3.14
CA TRP A 50 -12.86 -15.00 -3.98
C TRP A 50 -12.42 -14.05 -5.08
N SER A 51 -11.54 -13.10 -4.75
CA SER A 51 -10.97 -12.16 -5.73
C SER A 51 -10.27 -12.89 -6.87
N CYS A 52 -9.41 -13.86 -6.53
CA CYS A 52 -8.71 -14.68 -7.53
C CYS A 52 -9.68 -15.51 -8.36
N LYS A 53 -10.65 -16.16 -7.71
CA LYS A 53 -11.67 -16.99 -8.38
C LYS A 53 -12.47 -16.21 -9.43
N TRP A 54 -12.73 -14.94 -9.20
CA TRP A 54 -13.49 -14.07 -10.08
C TRP A 54 -12.63 -13.26 -11.06
N GLY A 55 -11.35 -13.59 -11.18
CA GLY A 55 -10.47 -13.05 -12.20
C GLY A 55 -9.68 -11.80 -11.77
N GLY A 56 -9.47 -11.60 -10.48
CA GLY A 56 -8.49 -10.64 -10.00
C GLY A 56 -7.07 -11.06 -10.40
N ASP A 57 -6.35 -10.20 -11.09
CA ASP A 57 -4.97 -10.45 -11.53
C ASP A 57 -3.96 -10.01 -10.48
N THR A 58 -4.33 -9.06 -9.63
CA THR A 58 -3.56 -8.56 -8.49
C THR A 58 -4.48 -8.30 -7.31
N LEU A 59 -3.93 -8.34 -6.10
CA LEU A 59 -4.66 -8.09 -4.87
C LEU A 59 -3.99 -6.96 -4.09
N MET A 60 -4.76 -5.97 -3.64
CA MET A 60 -4.27 -4.98 -2.68
C MET A 60 -4.85 -5.25 -1.30
N ASP A 61 -3.95 -5.44 -0.32
CA ASP A 61 -4.28 -5.42 1.10
C ASP A 61 -4.28 -3.98 1.61
N LEU A 62 -5.47 -3.47 1.88
CA LEU A 62 -5.71 -2.13 2.41
C LEU A 62 -6.04 -2.15 3.91
N SER A 63 -5.59 -3.16 4.63
CA SER A 63 -5.85 -3.33 6.06
C SER A 63 -5.40 -2.11 6.88
N THR A 64 -6.26 -1.71 7.80
CA THR A 64 -6.06 -0.54 8.68
C THR A 64 -6.45 -0.83 10.13
N GLY A 65 -6.86 -2.07 10.42
CA GLY A 65 -7.21 -2.53 11.74
C GLY A 65 -5.99 -2.94 12.57
N GLU A 66 -6.24 -3.68 13.63
CA GLU A 66 -5.18 -4.31 14.41
C GLU A 66 -4.61 -5.54 13.67
N ASN A 67 -3.40 -5.95 14.05
CA ASN A 67 -2.73 -7.14 13.49
C ASN A 67 -2.53 -7.13 11.96
N ILE A 68 -2.21 -5.96 11.39
CA ILE A 68 -1.99 -5.81 9.95
C ILE A 68 -0.92 -6.80 9.45
N HIS A 69 0.17 -6.96 10.20
CA HIS A 69 1.25 -7.88 9.84
C HIS A 69 0.78 -9.34 9.73
N GLU A 70 0.07 -9.83 10.74
CA GLU A 70 -0.43 -11.21 10.74
C GLU A 70 -1.50 -11.43 9.66
N THR A 71 -2.41 -10.48 9.49
CA THR A 71 -3.45 -10.54 8.44
C THR A 71 -2.79 -10.66 7.06
N ARG A 72 -1.80 -9.84 6.77
CA ARG A 72 -1.08 -9.85 5.50
C ARG A 72 -0.30 -11.15 5.28
N GLU A 73 0.33 -11.70 6.34
CA GLU A 73 1.01 -12.98 6.24
C GLU A 73 0.07 -14.08 5.75
N TRP A 74 -1.11 -14.19 6.34
CA TRP A 74 -2.11 -15.17 5.93
C TRP A 74 -2.62 -14.91 4.51
N ILE A 75 -2.82 -13.65 4.12
CA ILE A 75 -3.21 -13.30 2.75
C ILE A 75 -2.13 -13.76 1.76
N ILE A 76 -0.87 -13.39 1.98
CA ILE A 76 0.24 -13.72 1.07
C ILE A 76 0.37 -15.24 0.90
N ARG A 77 0.38 -16.00 2.02
CA ARG A 77 0.52 -17.48 1.99
C ARG A 77 -0.64 -18.20 1.29
N ASN A 78 -1.76 -17.54 1.04
CA ASN A 78 -2.94 -18.13 0.41
C ASN A 78 -3.30 -17.47 -0.95
N CYS A 79 -2.49 -16.57 -1.45
CA CYS A 79 -2.79 -15.79 -2.64
C CYS A 79 -1.87 -16.18 -3.81
N PRO A 80 -2.40 -16.68 -4.94
CA PRO A 80 -1.57 -17.05 -6.09
C PRO A 80 -1.30 -15.87 -7.05
N VAL A 81 -1.75 -14.66 -6.73
CA VAL A 81 -1.52 -13.45 -7.53
C VAL A 81 -0.68 -12.45 -6.74
N PRO A 82 0.04 -11.53 -7.43
CA PRO A 82 0.81 -10.53 -6.74
C PRO A 82 -0.01 -9.72 -5.74
N VAL A 83 0.53 -9.58 -4.51
CA VAL A 83 -0.08 -8.85 -3.41
C VAL A 83 0.61 -7.50 -3.24
N GLY A 84 -0.18 -6.44 -3.28
CA GLY A 84 0.26 -5.08 -3.05
C GLY A 84 -0.25 -4.50 -1.73
N THR A 85 0.40 -3.45 -1.26
CA THR A 85 0.01 -2.75 -0.03
C THR A 85 0.10 -1.24 -0.16
N VAL A 86 -0.37 -0.56 0.88
CA VAL A 86 -0.22 0.88 1.10
C VAL A 86 0.56 1.08 2.40
N PRO A 87 1.89 1.11 2.39
CA PRO A 87 2.73 1.05 3.59
C PRO A 87 2.44 2.13 4.63
N ILE A 88 2.00 3.31 4.20
CA ILE A 88 1.67 4.41 5.11
C ILE A 88 0.57 4.05 6.12
N TYR A 89 -0.28 3.06 5.83
CA TYR A 89 -1.33 2.64 6.76
C TYR A 89 -0.76 1.90 7.96
N GLN A 90 0.19 0.99 7.73
CA GLN A 90 0.88 0.29 8.82
C GLN A 90 1.86 1.22 9.55
N ALA A 91 2.56 2.11 8.82
CA ALA A 91 3.41 3.11 9.47
C ALA A 91 2.59 4.02 10.42
N LEU A 92 1.38 4.39 10.02
CA LEU A 92 0.47 5.17 10.87
C LEU A 92 -0.02 4.37 12.08
N GLU A 93 -0.28 3.08 11.92
CA GLU A 93 -0.65 2.20 13.05
C GLU A 93 0.48 2.11 14.07
N LYS A 94 1.75 2.00 13.64
CA LYS A 94 2.93 1.98 14.52
C LYS A 94 3.08 3.24 15.39
N VAL A 95 2.51 4.36 14.95
CA VAL A 95 2.47 5.62 15.72
C VAL A 95 1.09 5.89 16.33
N ASN A 96 0.29 4.85 16.57
CA ASN A 96 -1.03 4.92 17.19
C ASN A 96 -1.99 5.90 16.49
N GLY A 97 -1.85 6.07 15.18
CA GLY A 97 -2.70 6.95 14.37
C GLY A 97 -2.35 8.45 14.45
N VAL A 98 -1.27 8.81 15.12
CA VAL A 98 -0.81 10.21 15.22
C VAL A 98 0.04 10.54 14.00
N VAL A 99 -0.53 11.24 13.04
CA VAL A 99 0.12 11.57 11.76
C VAL A 99 1.42 12.37 11.98
N GLU A 100 1.42 13.25 12.94
CA GLU A 100 2.53 14.13 13.29
C GLU A 100 3.77 13.36 13.81
N ASP A 101 3.58 12.14 14.31
CA ASP A 101 4.66 11.30 14.83
C ASP A 101 5.31 10.41 13.74
N LEU A 102 4.77 10.45 12.51
CA LEU A 102 5.39 9.73 11.40
C LEU A 102 6.76 10.33 11.06
N THR A 103 7.73 9.43 10.84
CA THR A 103 9.07 9.79 10.37
C THR A 103 9.47 8.94 9.17
N TRP A 104 10.51 9.39 8.46
CA TRP A 104 11.10 8.60 7.38
C TRP A 104 11.58 7.23 7.87
N GLU A 105 12.23 7.17 9.04
CA GLU A 105 12.76 5.93 9.61
C GLU A 105 11.66 4.90 9.87
N ILE A 106 10.55 5.31 10.48
CA ILE A 106 9.39 4.43 10.73
C ILE A 106 8.81 3.92 9.41
N TYR A 107 8.71 4.80 8.42
CA TYR A 107 8.18 4.43 7.11
C TYR A 107 9.13 3.47 6.37
N ARG A 108 10.43 3.77 6.32
CA ARG A 108 11.47 2.91 5.73
C ARG A 108 11.47 1.52 6.36
N ASP A 109 11.48 1.45 7.69
CA ASP A 109 11.49 0.17 8.41
C ASP A 109 10.20 -0.62 8.17
N THR A 110 9.07 0.07 7.93
CA THR A 110 7.83 -0.56 7.51
C THR A 110 7.90 -1.12 6.09
N LEU A 111 8.55 -0.41 5.15
CA LEU A 111 8.79 -0.92 3.80
C LEU A 111 9.65 -2.18 3.83
N ILE A 112 10.76 -2.15 4.57
CA ILE A 112 11.67 -3.30 4.70
C ILE A 112 10.91 -4.50 5.26
N GLU A 113 10.15 -4.32 6.35
CA GLU A 113 9.33 -5.36 6.94
C GLU A 113 8.37 -6.00 5.91
N GLN A 114 7.71 -5.17 5.11
CA GLN A 114 6.76 -5.65 4.09
C GLN A 114 7.47 -6.35 2.92
N CYS A 115 8.64 -5.87 2.51
CA CYS A 115 9.48 -6.56 1.53
C CYS A 115 9.92 -7.95 2.02
N GLU A 116 10.38 -8.03 3.25
CA GLU A 116 10.80 -9.30 3.88
C GLU A 116 9.63 -10.28 4.04
N GLN A 117 8.43 -9.77 4.27
CA GLN A 117 7.22 -10.57 4.38
C GLN A 117 6.74 -11.15 3.04
N GLY A 118 7.08 -10.53 1.93
CA GLY A 118 6.72 -11.04 0.59
C GLY A 118 5.76 -10.16 -0.21
N VAL A 119 5.59 -8.89 0.16
CA VAL A 119 4.78 -7.95 -0.63
C VAL A 119 5.42 -7.74 -2.00
N ASP A 120 4.64 -7.85 -3.07
CA ASP A 120 5.12 -7.81 -4.46
C ASP A 120 5.20 -6.42 -5.05
N TYR A 121 4.38 -5.47 -4.55
CA TYR A 121 4.39 -4.09 -5.02
C TYR A 121 3.75 -3.14 -3.99
N PHE A 122 4.07 -1.86 -4.12
CA PHE A 122 3.61 -0.83 -3.19
C PHE A 122 2.86 0.30 -3.89
N THR A 123 1.88 0.87 -3.20
CA THR A 123 1.32 2.18 -3.54
C THR A 123 1.96 3.25 -2.65
N ILE A 124 2.77 4.11 -3.26
CA ILE A 124 3.49 5.17 -2.56
C ILE A 124 2.89 6.54 -2.90
N HIS A 125 2.58 7.33 -1.88
CA HIS A 125 1.96 8.65 -2.03
C HIS A 125 2.99 9.79 -2.18
N ALA A 126 4.07 9.54 -2.94
CA ALA A 126 5.18 10.48 -3.12
C ALA A 126 4.82 11.75 -3.90
N GLY A 127 3.73 11.72 -4.67
CA GLY A 127 3.28 12.89 -5.44
C GLY A 127 2.57 13.97 -4.61
N ILE A 128 2.29 13.73 -3.33
CA ILE A 128 1.75 14.72 -2.41
C ILE A 128 2.90 15.61 -1.92
N ARG A 129 2.86 16.87 -2.32
CA ARG A 129 3.92 17.83 -2.01
C ARG A 129 3.33 19.02 -1.23
N ARG A 130 4.09 19.56 -0.28
CA ARG A 130 3.67 20.68 0.57
C ARG A 130 3.04 21.83 -0.23
N HIS A 131 3.70 22.26 -1.32
CA HIS A 131 3.23 23.39 -2.12
C HIS A 131 1.95 23.13 -2.91
N ASN A 132 1.54 21.85 -3.09
CA ASN A 132 0.35 21.47 -3.84
C ASN A 132 -0.89 21.23 -2.97
N VAL A 133 -0.74 21.08 -1.65
CA VAL A 133 -1.85 20.74 -0.75
C VAL A 133 -3.02 21.73 -0.87
N HIS A 134 -2.74 23.02 -0.95
CA HIS A 134 -3.75 24.08 -1.07
C HIS A 134 -4.61 23.99 -2.34
N LEU A 135 -4.15 23.28 -3.38
CA LEU A 135 -4.94 23.09 -4.60
C LEU A 135 -6.19 22.25 -4.38
N ALA A 136 -6.21 21.47 -3.30
CA ALA A 136 -7.38 20.67 -2.91
C ALA A 136 -8.46 21.47 -2.18
N ASP A 137 -8.18 22.65 -1.66
CA ASP A 137 -9.08 23.45 -0.83
C ASP A 137 -10.39 23.82 -1.56
N LYS A 138 -10.33 23.95 -2.88
CA LYS A 138 -11.48 24.31 -3.71
C LYS A 138 -12.27 23.10 -4.22
N ARG A 139 -11.82 21.88 -3.93
CA ARG A 139 -12.52 20.67 -4.34
C ARG A 139 -13.66 20.35 -3.39
N LEU A 140 -14.81 19.91 -3.92
CA LEU A 140 -15.98 19.57 -3.12
C LEU A 140 -15.68 18.51 -2.05
N CYS A 141 -14.90 17.47 -2.41
CA CYS A 141 -14.52 16.37 -1.52
C CYS A 141 -13.10 16.49 -0.95
N GLY A 142 -12.42 17.61 -1.17
CA GLY A 142 -11.02 17.78 -0.74
C GLY A 142 -10.10 16.69 -1.29
N ILE A 143 -9.28 16.08 -0.43
CA ILE A 143 -8.38 14.97 -0.77
C ILE A 143 -9.08 13.65 -0.41
N VAL A 144 -9.51 12.90 -1.40
CA VAL A 144 -10.25 11.63 -1.20
C VAL A 144 -9.29 10.48 -0.83
N SER A 145 -8.07 10.48 -1.37
CA SER A 145 -7.07 9.47 -1.03
C SER A 145 -6.71 9.51 0.46
N ARG A 146 -6.88 8.39 1.17
CA ARG A 146 -6.52 8.31 2.59
C ARG A 146 -5.04 8.57 2.83
N GLY A 147 -4.14 7.90 2.09
CA GLY A 147 -2.70 8.14 2.21
C GLY A 147 -2.31 9.54 1.77
N GLY A 148 -2.97 10.09 0.75
CA GLY A 148 -2.82 11.48 0.34
C GLY A 148 -3.20 12.47 1.44
N SER A 149 -4.30 12.21 2.16
CA SER A 149 -4.73 13.04 3.29
C SER A 149 -3.76 12.97 4.47
N ILE A 150 -3.23 11.78 4.77
CA ILE A 150 -2.22 11.58 5.82
C ILE A 150 -0.98 12.43 5.51
N MET A 151 -0.42 12.30 4.30
CA MET A 151 0.78 13.04 3.91
C MET A 151 0.54 14.55 3.82
N SER A 152 -0.63 14.97 3.37
CA SER A 152 -1.00 16.40 3.37
C SER A 152 -1.05 16.97 4.78
N LYS A 153 -1.66 16.24 5.72
CA LYS A 153 -1.69 16.64 7.14
C LYS A 153 -0.28 16.72 7.72
N TRP A 154 0.56 15.73 7.43
CA TRP A 154 1.96 15.71 7.87
C TRP A 154 2.74 16.93 7.37
N CYS A 155 2.67 17.21 6.05
CA CYS A 155 3.35 18.35 5.45
C CYS A 155 2.92 19.69 6.06
N LEU A 156 1.63 19.84 6.36
CA LEU A 156 1.11 21.06 6.97
C LEU A 156 1.49 21.19 8.45
N ALA A 157 1.48 20.08 9.20
CA ALA A 157 1.82 20.08 10.62
C ALA A 157 3.30 20.41 10.86
N HIS A 158 4.18 19.90 10.01
CA HIS A 158 5.63 20.13 10.14
C HIS A 158 6.13 21.34 9.35
N ASP A 159 5.30 21.93 8.49
CA ASP A 159 5.71 22.96 7.55
C ASP A 159 6.90 22.55 6.66
N GLN A 160 6.97 21.27 6.30
CA GLN A 160 8.04 20.62 5.55
C GLN A 160 7.54 19.93 4.29
N GLU A 161 8.45 19.62 3.37
CA GLU A 161 8.16 18.80 2.21
C GLU A 161 7.92 17.35 2.64
N SER A 162 7.16 16.62 1.83
CA SER A 162 6.87 15.20 2.07
C SER A 162 8.16 14.37 2.10
N PHE A 163 8.41 13.64 3.17
CA PHE A 163 9.55 12.71 3.25
C PHE A 163 9.46 11.60 2.20
N LEU A 164 8.24 11.24 1.75
CA LEU A 164 8.08 10.27 0.66
C LEU A 164 8.55 10.81 -0.69
N TYR A 165 8.50 12.13 -0.89
CA TYR A 165 9.04 12.77 -2.07
C TYR A 165 10.55 12.93 -1.98
N GLU A 166 11.05 13.35 -0.82
CA GLU A 166 12.49 13.58 -0.59
C GLU A 166 13.30 12.28 -0.67
N HIS A 167 12.75 11.17 -0.18
CA HIS A 167 13.39 9.85 -0.17
C HIS A 167 12.85 8.90 -1.25
N PHE A 168 12.30 9.43 -2.36
CA PHE A 168 11.67 8.57 -3.36
C PHE A 168 12.67 7.63 -4.04
N ASP A 169 13.89 8.09 -4.26
CA ASP A 169 14.96 7.26 -4.84
C ASP A 169 15.35 6.11 -3.87
N ASP A 170 15.49 6.41 -2.57
CA ASP A 170 15.74 5.41 -1.52
C ASP A 170 14.61 4.36 -1.43
N ILE A 171 13.36 4.76 -1.74
CA ILE A 171 12.21 3.85 -1.79
C ILE A 171 12.29 2.92 -3.01
N CYS A 172 12.83 3.40 -4.12
CA CYS A 172 12.95 2.63 -5.35
C CYS A 172 14.09 1.61 -5.31
N ASP A 173 15.16 1.86 -4.54
CA ASP A 173 16.32 1.00 -4.35
C ASP A 173 16.01 -0.19 -3.42
#